data_7c15716e5411dd6fc2d63265495e6e87
#
_entry.id   7c15716e5411dd6fc2d63265495e6e87
#
_cell.length_a   1.000
_cell.length_b   1.000
_cell.length_c   1.000
_cell.angle_alpha   90.00
_cell.angle_beta   90.00
_cell.angle_gamma   90.00
#
_symmetry.space_group_name_H-M   'P 1'
#
loop_
_entity.id
_entity.type
_entity.pdbx_description
1 polymer ?
#
loop_
_entity_poly.entity_id
_entity_poly.type
_entity_poly.pdbx_seq_one_letter_code
_entity_poly.pdbx_strand_id
1 'polypeptide(L)'
;MKKILLCLIGIFIFTGAFSQDSLTSHYWTDGTAFNIPKHRWELGLFTASRYGIGKNLELSAHPLMFFLMPQVKIKVGWGEFSGFRLATEHGIFYPTQFMRLVATKGTGGLISPEFTIPQMFAISNRFLASYKPFKKAVLTAHAGITFAVKFGPLDKRTTIDLPVIYPRLAVFYNEPEFDAGVDFRGQFFPRFGWLFNVENFIICGTRNNYFLENKGVLAYTSKKETLRIEAGYKLCFGKYPAGPQWHLLPVIDLIFGIGR
;
A
#
# COMPACT_ATOMS: atom_id res chain seq x y z
N MET A 1 0.49 -28.71 14.38
CA MET A 1 0.80 -28.09 13.08
C MET A 1 0.00 -28.66 11.90
N LYS A 2 -0.30 -29.96 11.80
CA LYS A 2 -1.08 -30.55 10.68
C LYS A 2 -2.56 -30.10 10.60
N LYS A 3 -3.19 -29.71 11.72
CA LYS A 3 -4.62 -29.29 11.75
C LYS A 3 -4.86 -27.85 11.26
N ILE A 4 -3.85 -26.97 11.32
CA ILE A 4 -3.94 -25.58 10.83
C ILE A 4 -3.83 -25.52 9.30
N LEU A 5 -3.04 -26.42 8.71
CA LEU A 5 -2.89 -26.50 7.26
C LEU A 5 -4.17 -27.00 6.56
N LEU A 6 -4.97 -27.86 7.22
CA LEU A 6 -6.26 -28.34 6.70
C LEU A 6 -7.36 -27.27 6.70
N CYS A 7 -7.34 -26.33 7.66
CA CYS A 7 -8.30 -25.21 7.67
C CYS A 7 -8.01 -24.18 6.56
N LEU A 8 -6.76 -23.99 6.16
CA LEU A 8 -6.40 -23.10 5.05
C LEU A 8 -6.76 -23.68 3.67
N ILE A 9 -6.81 -25.00 3.53
CA ILE A 9 -7.20 -25.68 2.28
C ILE A 9 -8.73 -25.76 2.13
N GLY A 10 -9.48 -25.75 3.22
CA GLY A 10 -10.95 -25.84 3.21
C GLY A 10 -11.69 -24.58 2.72
N ILE A 11 -11.01 -23.44 2.59
CA ILE A 11 -11.60 -22.16 2.10
C ILE A 11 -11.61 -22.10 0.56
N PHE A 12 -10.95 -23.02 -0.13
CA PHE A 12 -10.77 -22.97 -1.59
C PHE A 12 -11.84 -23.66 -2.44
N ILE A 13 -12.94 -24.18 -1.87
CA ILE A 13 -13.98 -24.86 -2.63
C ILE A 13 -15.33 -24.15 -2.46
N PHE A 14 -15.45 -22.99 -3.06
CA PHE A 14 -16.75 -22.43 -3.45
C PHE A 14 -16.70 -22.05 -4.93
N THR A 15 -16.91 -23.04 -5.80
CA THR A 15 -17.14 -22.83 -7.24
C THR A 15 -18.56 -22.34 -7.45
N GLY A 16 -18.73 -21.03 -7.47
CA GLY A 16 -19.94 -20.40 -7.99
C GLY A 16 -19.57 -19.68 -9.29
N ALA A 17 -20.03 -20.21 -10.42
CA ALA A 17 -19.97 -19.51 -11.70
C ALA A 17 -20.91 -18.29 -11.62
N PHE A 18 -20.35 -17.10 -11.35
CA PHE A 18 -21.08 -15.85 -11.41
C PHE A 18 -20.67 -15.07 -12.66
N SER A 19 -21.70 -14.73 -13.44
CA SER A 19 -21.64 -13.89 -14.62
C SER A 19 -20.83 -12.62 -14.39
N GLN A 20 -19.94 -12.36 -15.32
CA GLN A 20 -19.03 -11.22 -15.40
C GLN A 20 -19.79 -9.96 -15.81
N ASP A 21 -20.53 -9.36 -14.86
CA ASP A 21 -21.02 -8.00 -15.02
C ASP A 21 -20.01 -7.03 -14.44
N SER A 22 -19.52 -6.15 -15.30
CA SER A 22 -18.51 -5.14 -15.00
C SER A 22 -18.89 -4.30 -13.77
N LEU A 23 -17.98 -4.18 -12.81
CA LEU A 23 -18.01 -3.05 -11.89
C LEU A 23 -18.11 -1.78 -12.74
N THR A 24 -19.09 -0.94 -12.47
CA THR A 24 -19.39 0.28 -13.22
C THR A 24 -18.28 1.35 -13.13
N SER A 25 -17.22 1.10 -12.39
CA SER A 25 -16.02 1.92 -12.32
C SER A 25 -14.80 1.01 -12.51
N HIS A 26 -14.43 0.76 -13.75
CA HIS A 26 -13.22 0.04 -14.11
C HIS A 26 -11.94 0.83 -13.84
N TYR A 27 -12.06 2.06 -13.39
CA TYR A 27 -10.95 2.99 -13.37
C TYR A 27 -10.24 3.05 -12.01
N TRP A 28 -10.97 3.05 -10.92
CA TRP A 28 -10.41 3.25 -9.58
C TRP A 28 -10.03 1.92 -8.91
N THR A 29 -8.92 1.34 -9.38
CA THR A 29 -8.48 -0.03 -9.03
C THR A 29 -7.29 -0.07 -8.07
N ASP A 30 -6.94 1.05 -7.43
CA ASP A 30 -5.85 1.12 -6.45
C ASP A 30 -6.01 0.07 -5.34
N GLY A 31 -4.92 -0.56 -4.90
CA GLY A 31 -4.93 -1.61 -3.88
C GLY A 31 -5.64 -2.91 -4.28
N THR A 32 -6.07 -3.08 -5.54
CA THR A 32 -6.67 -4.31 -6.04
C THR A 32 -5.78 -5.03 -7.04
N ALA A 33 -6.10 -6.30 -7.36
CA ALA A 33 -5.44 -7.04 -8.44
C ALA A 33 -5.91 -6.61 -9.85
N PHE A 34 -6.83 -5.64 -9.96
CA PHE A 34 -7.20 -5.07 -11.25
C PHE A 34 -6.21 -3.95 -11.62
N ASN A 35 -5.83 -3.91 -12.90
CA ASN A 35 -5.01 -2.84 -13.46
C ASN A 35 -5.89 -1.71 -13.99
N ILE A 36 -5.37 -0.48 -13.98
CA ILE A 36 -6.02 0.63 -14.69
C ILE A 36 -5.94 0.39 -16.20
N PRO A 37 -6.89 0.95 -16.98
CA PRO A 37 -6.86 0.84 -18.43
C PRO A 37 -5.54 1.35 -19.03
N LYS A 38 -5.14 0.76 -20.16
CA LYS A 38 -3.97 1.22 -20.92
C LYS A 38 -4.11 2.71 -21.29
N HIS A 39 -3.01 3.46 -21.13
CA HIS A 39 -2.92 4.90 -21.38
C HIS A 39 -3.75 5.79 -20.44
N ARG A 40 -4.37 5.23 -19.42
CA ARG A 40 -5.00 6.02 -18.38
C ARG A 40 -3.99 6.43 -17.32
N TRP A 41 -4.09 7.70 -16.89
CA TRP A 41 -3.42 8.24 -15.71
C TRP A 41 -4.42 8.41 -14.58
N GLU A 42 -3.99 8.13 -13.38
CA GLU A 42 -4.65 8.53 -12.14
C GLU A 42 -3.63 9.27 -11.28
N LEU A 43 -3.81 10.58 -11.16
CA LEU A 43 -2.89 11.47 -10.46
C LEU A 43 -3.46 11.77 -9.09
N GLY A 44 -2.92 11.11 -8.06
CA GLY A 44 -3.27 11.35 -6.65
C GLY A 44 -2.44 12.50 -6.07
N LEU A 45 -3.04 13.34 -5.23
CA LEU A 45 -2.31 14.40 -4.54
C LEU A 45 -1.52 13.82 -3.35
N PHE A 46 -2.16 13.02 -2.51
CA PHE A 46 -1.57 12.39 -1.31
C PHE A 46 -1.44 10.88 -1.41
N THR A 47 -1.90 10.28 -2.50
CA THR A 47 -1.69 8.86 -2.81
C THR A 47 -0.78 8.70 -4.02
N ALA A 48 -0.33 7.48 -4.30
CA ALA A 48 0.49 7.21 -5.47
C ALA A 48 -0.28 7.47 -6.76
N SER A 49 0.33 8.22 -7.67
CA SER A 49 -0.14 8.34 -9.04
C SER A 49 0.15 7.06 -9.80
N ARG A 50 -0.73 6.69 -10.75
CA ARG A 50 -0.66 5.43 -11.47
C ARG A 50 -0.82 5.65 -12.97
N TYR A 51 -0.16 4.80 -13.76
CA TYR A 51 -0.23 4.81 -15.21
C TYR A 51 -0.37 3.40 -15.78
N GLY A 52 -1.35 3.20 -16.63
CA GLY A 52 -1.54 1.94 -17.37
C GLY A 52 -0.63 1.86 -18.58
N ILE A 53 0.46 1.11 -18.47
CA ILE A 53 1.41 0.88 -19.58
C ILE A 53 0.79 -0.07 -20.60
N GLY A 54 0.11 -1.08 -20.13
CA GLY A 54 -0.47 -2.13 -20.96
C GLY A 54 -1.75 -2.71 -20.38
N LYS A 55 -2.29 -3.74 -21.00
CA LYS A 55 -3.51 -4.42 -20.55
C LYS A 55 -3.39 -4.98 -19.14
N ASN A 56 -2.21 -5.48 -18.78
CA ASN A 56 -1.92 -6.12 -17.50
C ASN A 56 -0.72 -5.51 -16.78
N LEU A 57 -0.31 -4.30 -17.15
CA LEU A 57 0.88 -3.66 -16.58
C LEU A 57 0.56 -2.23 -16.16
N GLU A 58 0.84 -1.92 -14.91
CA GLU A 58 0.61 -0.62 -14.29
C GLU A 58 1.89 -0.15 -13.58
N LEU A 59 2.23 1.11 -13.76
CA LEU A 59 3.31 1.79 -13.05
C LEU A 59 2.70 2.73 -12.01
N SER A 60 3.30 2.81 -10.83
CA SER A 60 2.89 3.79 -9.82
C SER A 60 4.09 4.45 -9.14
N ALA A 61 3.93 5.74 -8.81
CA ALA A 61 4.88 6.52 -8.05
C ALA A 61 4.15 7.61 -7.26
N HIS A 62 4.65 7.97 -6.08
CA HIS A 62 4.02 9.00 -5.25
C HIS A 62 4.51 10.40 -5.66
N PRO A 63 3.67 11.31 -6.18
CA PRO A 63 4.14 12.55 -6.79
C PRO A 63 4.85 13.47 -5.79
N LEU A 64 4.27 13.71 -4.61
CA LEU A 64 4.87 14.59 -3.59
C LEU A 64 6.09 13.95 -2.92
N MET A 65 6.04 12.65 -2.66
CA MET A 65 7.13 11.96 -1.97
C MET A 65 8.28 11.56 -2.91
N PHE A 66 8.07 11.62 -4.23
CA PHE A 66 9.08 11.19 -5.20
C PHE A 66 10.41 11.93 -5.05
N PHE A 67 10.37 13.21 -4.72
CA PHE A 67 11.57 14.03 -4.55
C PHE A 67 12.27 13.83 -3.19
N LEU A 68 11.57 13.33 -2.19
CA LEU A 68 12.09 13.11 -0.84
C LEU A 68 12.42 11.64 -0.59
N MET A 69 11.46 10.77 -0.84
CA MET A 69 11.56 9.32 -0.67
C MET A 69 11.06 8.65 -1.96
N PRO A 70 11.88 8.62 -3.01
CA PRO A 70 11.50 7.98 -4.26
C PRO A 70 10.97 6.57 -4.04
N GLN A 71 9.76 6.33 -4.51
CA GLN A 71 9.14 5.02 -4.54
C GLN A 71 8.51 4.81 -5.90
N VAL A 72 8.86 3.72 -6.54
CA VAL A 72 8.28 3.28 -7.81
C VAL A 72 7.82 1.84 -7.66
N LYS A 73 6.64 1.54 -8.17
CA LYS A 73 6.09 0.19 -8.16
C LYS A 73 5.56 -0.18 -9.53
N ILE A 74 5.69 -1.44 -9.88
CA ILE A 74 5.13 -2.05 -11.07
C ILE A 74 4.16 -3.13 -10.61
N LYS A 75 2.91 -3.06 -11.10
CA LYS A 75 1.91 -4.10 -10.87
C LYS A 75 1.67 -4.89 -12.16
N VAL A 76 1.78 -6.21 -12.06
CA VAL A 76 1.58 -7.16 -13.16
C VAL A 76 0.33 -7.98 -12.88
N GLY A 77 -0.68 -7.85 -13.74
CA GLY A 77 -1.91 -8.65 -13.67
C GLY A 77 -1.70 -10.02 -14.34
N TRP A 78 -2.01 -11.10 -13.62
CA TRP A 78 -1.86 -12.47 -14.11
C TRP A 78 -3.14 -13.03 -14.77
N GLY A 79 -4.25 -12.31 -14.68
CA GLY A 79 -5.54 -12.75 -15.20
C GLY A 79 -6.47 -13.23 -14.09
N GLU A 80 -7.49 -13.96 -14.49
CA GLU A 80 -8.52 -14.49 -13.60
C GLU A 80 -8.36 -15.99 -13.47
N PHE A 81 -8.40 -16.50 -12.25
CA PHE A 81 -8.34 -17.90 -11.93
C PHE A 81 -9.40 -18.24 -10.88
N SER A 82 -10.30 -19.15 -11.20
CA SER A 82 -11.40 -19.59 -10.30
C SER A 82 -12.20 -18.44 -9.67
N GLY A 83 -12.49 -17.36 -10.45
CA GLY A 83 -13.22 -16.19 -9.97
C GLY A 83 -12.38 -15.17 -9.18
N PHE A 84 -11.09 -15.43 -8.98
CA PHE A 84 -10.14 -14.50 -8.38
C PHE A 84 -9.31 -13.82 -9.47
N ARG A 85 -9.23 -12.50 -9.44
CA ARG A 85 -8.24 -11.74 -10.19
C ARG A 85 -6.93 -11.75 -9.42
N LEU A 86 -5.83 -12.14 -10.08
CA LEU A 86 -4.52 -12.25 -9.46
C LEU A 86 -3.57 -11.20 -10.04
N ALA A 87 -2.70 -10.65 -9.19
CA ALA A 87 -1.63 -9.73 -9.60
C ALA A 87 -0.43 -9.84 -8.65
N THR A 88 0.72 -9.38 -9.13
CA THR A 88 1.89 -9.10 -8.29
C THR A 88 2.27 -7.63 -8.39
N GLU A 89 2.77 -7.07 -7.29
CA GLU A 89 3.30 -5.72 -7.22
C GLU A 89 4.77 -5.80 -6.79
N HIS A 90 5.65 -5.16 -7.56
CA HIS A 90 7.09 -5.11 -7.30
C HIS A 90 7.48 -3.66 -7.13
N GLY A 91 8.16 -3.33 -6.05
CA GLY A 91 8.48 -1.97 -5.69
C GLY A 91 9.95 -1.77 -5.32
N ILE A 92 10.44 -0.55 -5.57
CA ILE A 92 11.71 -0.06 -5.05
C ILE A 92 11.43 1.22 -4.28
N PHE A 93 12.00 1.33 -3.09
CA PHE A 93 11.87 2.47 -2.18
C PHE A 93 13.25 2.94 -1.74
N TYR A 94 13.51 4.26 -1.84
CA TYR A 94 14.80 4.86 -1.54
C TYR A 94 14.67 6.01 -0.53
N PRO A 95 14.88 5.78 0.79
CA PRO A 95 14.63 6.77 1.83
C PRO A 95 15.84 7.65 2.16
N THR A 96 17.03 7.37 1.63
CA THR A 96 18.29 8.02 2.04
C THR A 96 18.22 9.53 1.94
N GLN A 97 17.65 10.09 0.89
CA GLN A 97 17.54 11.54 0.69
C GLN A 97 16.73 12.20 1.79
N PHE A 98 15.56 11.64 2.09
CA PHE A 98 14.70 12.15 3.16
C PHE A 98 15.40 12.08 4.52
N MET A 99 16.00 10.94 4.86
CA MET A 99 16.65 10.78 6.15
C MET A 99 17.83 11.75 6.31
N ARG A 100 18.60 12.01 5.24
CA ARG A 100 19.68 13.03 5.24
C ARG A 100 19.14 14.45 5.35
N LEU A 101 18.00 14.73 4.71
CA LEU A 101 17.36 16.05 4.79
C LEU A 101 16.93 16.38 6.22
N VAL A 102 16.41 15.40 6.95
CA VAL A 102 15.95 15.59 8.34
C VAL A 102 17.06 15.32 9.38
N ALA A 103 18.26 14.93 8.95
CA ALA A 103 19.46 14.81 9.79
C ALA A 103 20.16 16.17 9.91
N THR A 104 19.48 17.17 10.46
CA THR A 104 19.94 18.56 10.57
C THR A 104 19.67 19.12 11.96
N LYS A 105 20.41 20.17 12.32
CA LYS A 105 20.18 20.93 13.57
C LYS A 105 18.94 21.83 13.44
N GLY A 106 18.21 21.99 14.53
CA GLY A 106 17.11 22.96 14.63
C GLY A 106 15.76 22.44 14.16
N THR A 107 14.87 23.37 13.80
CA THR A 107 13.49 23.07 13.40
C THR A 107 13.46 22.17 12.15
N GLY A 108 12.75 21.05 12.25
CA GLY A 108 12.68 20.05 11.18
C GLY A 108 13.76 18.95 11.24
N GLY A 109 14.73 19.04 12.14
CA GLY A 109 15.67 17.98 12.45
C GLY A 109 14.99 16.87 13.26
N LEU A 110 14.86 15.68 12.66
CA LEU A 110 14.31 14.48 13.31
C LEU A 110 15.40 13.47 13.66
N ILE A 111 16.56 13.60 13.04
CA ILE A 111 17.75 12.78 13.26
C ILE A 111 18.88 13.72 13.66
N SER A 112 19.68 13.33 14.66
CA SER A 112 20.87 14.13 15.05
C SER A 112 21.88 14.18 13.90
N PRO A 113 22.44 15.36 13.58
CA PRO A 113 23.32 15.57 12.43
C PRO A 113 24.69 14.85 12.54
N GLU A 114 25.03 14.33 13.71
CA GLU A 114 26.23 13.53 13.92
C GLU A 114 26.16 12.13 13.29
N PHE A 115 24.95 11.65 12.97
CA PHE A 115 24.79 10.33 12.39
C PHE A 115 24.95 10.35 10.87
N THR A 116 25.76 9.43 10.38
CA THR A 116 25.90 9.21 8.95
C THR A 116 24.78 8.29 8.45
N ILE A 117 24.01 8.76 7.46
CA ILE A 117 22.99 7.96 6.79
C ILE A 117 23.60 7.34 5.52
N PRO A 118 23.75 6.00 5.45
CA PRO A 118 24.31 5.32 4.28
C PRO A 118 23.34 5.39 3.10
N GLN A 119 23.83 5.06 1.90
CA GLN A 119 22.95 4.77 0.77
C GLN A 119 22.21 3.46 1.07
N MET A 120 20.89 3.46 0.85
CA MET A 120 20.06 2.29 1.10
C MET A 120 18.78 2.34 0.27
N PHE A 121 18.29 1.16 -0.08
CA PHE A 121 17.01 0.99 -0.75
C PHE A 121 16.34 -0.29 -0.27
N ALA A 122 15.03 -0.35 -0.42
CA ALA A 122 14.26 -1.55 -0.14
C ALA A 122 13.59 -2.06 -1.43
N ILE A 123 13.48 -3.37 -1.54
CA ILE A 123 12.78 -4.06 -2.63
C ILE A 123 11.59 -4.77 -2.01
N SER A 124 10.40 -4.47 -2.49
CA SER A 124 9.15 -5.10 -2.05
C SER A 124 8.56 -5.97 -3.15
N ASN A 125 8.00 -7.10 -2.75
CA ASN A 125 7.24 -7.99 -3.62
C ASN A 125 5.95 -8.34 -2.90
N ARG A 126 4.80 -8.08 -3.53
CA ARG A 126 3.49 -8.32 -2.96
C ARG A 126 2.61 -9.09 -3.95
N PHE A 127 1.91 -10.08 -3.47
CA PHE A 127 0.89 -10.81 -4.20
C PHE A 127 -0.49 -10.26 -3.81
N LEU A 128 -1.37 -10.09 -4.81
CA LEU A 128 -2.74 -9.61 -4.62
C LEU A 128 -3.72 -10.60 -5.25
N ALA A 129 -4.80 -10.87 -4.52
CA ALA A 129 -5.92 -11.68 -4.99
C ALA A 129 -7.23 -10.92 -4.73
N SER A 130 -7.93 -10.54 -5.78
CA SER A 130 -9.19 -9.81 -5.70
C SER A 130 -10.36 -10.70 -6.10
N TYR A 131 -11.40 -10.67 -5.31
CA TYR A 131 -12.66 -11.35 -5.53
C TYR A 131 -13.83 -10.37 -5.50
N LYS A 132 -14.86 -10.60 -6.31
CA LYS A 132 -16.08 -9.79 -6.34
C LYS A 132 -17.20 -10.53 -5.63
N PRO A 133 -17.39 -10.38 -4.31
CA PRO A 133 -18.48 -11.05 -3.58
C PRO A 133 -19.85 -10.54 -4.00
N PHE A 134 -19.93 -9.27 -4.45
CA PHE A 134 -21.13 -8.63 -4.92
C PHE A 134 -20.85 -7.79 -6.18
N LYS A 135 -21.89 -7.47 -6.96
CA LYS A 135 -21.77 -6.66 -8.19
C LYS A 135 -21.08 -5.30 -7.97
N LYS A 136 -21.20 -4.73 -6.77
CA LYS A 136 -20.67 -3.39 -6.43
C LYS A 136 -19.61 -3.42 -5.35
N ALA A 137 -18.98 -4.58 -5.08
CA ALA A 137 -17.95 -4.70 -4.08
C ALA A 137 -16.80 -5.59 -4.54
N VAL A 138 -15.59 -5.24 -4.10
CA VAL A 138 -14.36 -6.01 -4.30
C VAL A 138 -13.72 -6.25 -2.96
N LEU A 139 -13.38 -7.49 -2.70
CA LEU A 139 -12.52 -7.91 -1.60
C LEU A 139 -11.16 -8.25 -2.19
N THR A 140 -10.10 -7.67 -1.66
CA THR A 140 -8.72 -7.99 -2.05
C THR A 140 -7.93 -8.42 -0.84
N ALA A 141 -7.36 -9.61 -0.87
CA ALA A 141 -6.33 -10.03 0.07
C ALA A 141 -4.96 -9.81 -0.58
N HIS A 142 -4.00 -9.38 0.23
CA HIS A 142 -2.62 -9.25 -0.22
C HIS A 142 -1.65 -9.75 0.85
N ALA A 143 -0.49 -10.21 0.39
CA ALA A 143 0.63 -10.55 1.24
C ALA A 143 1.94 -10.24 0.51
N GLY A 144 2.94 -9.78 1.25
CA GLY A 144 4.20 -9.34 0.68
C GLY A 144 5.40 -9.58 1.57
N ILE A 145 6.56 -9.35 0.97
CA ILE A 145 7.85 -9.35 1.64
C ILE A 145 8.68 -8.19 1.13
N THR A 146 9.37 -7.52 2.06
CA THR A 146 10.28 -6.42 1.76
C THR A 146 11.66 -6.72 2.34
N PHE A 147 12.69 -6.52 1.52
CA PHE A 147 14.09 -6.61 1.88
C PHE A 147 14.76 -5.25 1.74
N ALA A 148 15.61 -4.91 2.72
CA ALA A 148 16.43 -3.71 2.65
C ALA A 148 17.86 -4.03 2.25
N VAL A 149 18.46 -3.14 1.47
CA VAL A 149 19.89 -3.17 1.11
C VAL A 149 20.54 -1.88 1.61
N LYS A 150 21.62 -2.02 2.36
CA LYS A 150 22.37 -0.89 2.95
C LYS A 150 23.84 -0.95 2.52
N PHE A 151 24.38 0.19 2.09
CA PHE A 151 25.79 0.34 1.73
C PHE A 151 26.55 1.02 2.86
N GLY A 152 26.53 0.41 4.04
CA GLY A 152 27.18 0.87 5.26
C GLY A 152 26.33 0.67 6.51
N PRO A 153 26.90 0.92 7.69
CA PRO A 153 26.19 0.80 8.95
C PRO A 153 25.11 1.89 9.09
N LEU A 154 23.96 1.53 9.59
CA LEU A 154 22.89 2.43 9.98
C LEU A 154 22.72 2.38 11.51
N ASP A 155 22.94 3.51 12.19
CA ASP A 155 22.77 3.60 13.64
C ASP A 155 21.30 3.50 14.02
N LYS A 156 20.96 2.67 15.01
CA LYS A 156 19.57 2.49 15.47
C LYS A 156 18.97 3.77 16.06
N ARG A 157 19.78 4.74 16.48
CA ARG A 157 19.33 6.04 16.98
C ARG A 157 18.86 6.98 15.87
N THR A 158 19.03 6.62 14.60
CA THR A 158 18.51 7.37 13.44
C THR A 158 17.06 7.06 13.11
N THR A 159 16.35 6.31 13.95
CA THR A 159 14.93 6.01 13.76
C THR A 159 14.07 7.26 13.87
N ILE A 160 13.09 7.38 12.97
CA ILE A 160 12.11 8.46 12.96
C ILE A 160 10.82 7.92 13.58
N ASP A 161 10.51 8.33 14.80
CA ASP A 161 9.36 7.85 15.57
C ASP A 161 8.07 8.59 15.18
N LEU A 162 7.66 8.42 13.93
CA LEU A 162 6.43 8.99 13.39
C LEU A 162 5.53 7.90 12.81
N PRO A 163 4.20 8.01 13.00
CA PRO A 163 3.24 7.10 12.38
C PRO A 163 3.39 7.13 10.86
N VAL A 164 3.09 6.05 10.19
CA VAL A 164 3.19 5.89 8.73
C VAL A 164 4.64 5.88 8.20
N ILE A 165 5.56 6.64 8.82
CA ILE A 165 6.97 6.71 8.40
C ILE A 165 7.77 5.55 8.99
N TYR A 166 7.75 5.38 10.32
CA TYR A 166 8.55 4.36 10.97
C TYR A 166 8.24 2.93 10.48
N PRO A 167 6.99 2.48 10.32
CA PRO A 167 6.71 1.15 9.80
C PRO A 167 7.42 0.85 8.46
N ARG A 168 7.53 1.85 7.60
CA ARG A 168 8.17 1.73 6.28
C ARG A 168 9.70 1.84 6.30
N LEU A 169 10.26 2.46 7.34
CA LEU A 169 11.71 2.55 7.55
C LEU A 169 12.24 1.40 8.41
N ALA A 170 11.38 0.73 9.16
CA ALA A 170 11.78 -0.26 10.14
C ALA A 170 12.53 -1.45 9.51
N VAL A 171 12.24 -1.80 8.26
CA VAL A 171 12.96 -2.82 7.49
C VAL A 171 14.46 -2.53 7.35
N PHE A 172 14.88 -1.27 7.38
CA PHE A 172 16.31 -0.90 7.27
C PHE A 172 17.09 -1.16 8.58
N TYR A 173 16.39 -1.28 9.69
CA TYR A 173 16.98 -1.59 10.99
C TYR A 173 16.87 -3.07 11.34
N ASN A 174 15.89 -3.76 10.76
CA ASN A 174 15.56 -5.16 11.04
C ASN A 174 14.96 -5.78 9.76
N GLU A 175 15.50 -6.87 9.29
CA GLU A 175 15.14 -7.52 8.03
C GLU A 175 14.77 -9.00 8.23
N PRO A 176 13.91 -9.57 7.37
CA PRO A 176 12.98 -8.95 6.44
C PRO A 176 11.70 -8.43 7.09
N GLU A 177 10.92 -7.66 6.33
CA GLU A 177 9.55 -7.28 6.68
C GLU A 177 8.54 -8.13 5.90
N PHE A 178 7.53 -8.64 6.57
CA PHE A 178 6.36 -9.27 5.96
C PHE A 178 5.16 -8.37 6.13
N ASP A 179 4.38 -8.19 5.06
CA ASP A 179 3.10 -7.51 5.12
C ASP A 179 1.96 -8.45 4.69
N ALA A 180 0.80 -8.26 5.30
CA ALA A 180 -0.42 -8.92 4.88
C ALA A 180 -1.63 -8.04 5.23
N GLY A 181 -2.62 -8.03 4.35
CA GLY A 181 -3.79 -7.21 4.58
C GLY A 181 -4.99 -7.59 3.71
N VAL A 182 -6.07 -6.89 3.99
CA VAL A 182 -7.34 -7.04 3.29
C VAL A 182 -7.90 -5.66 2.99
N ASP A 183 -8.26 -5.45 1.73
CA ASP A 183 -9.02 -4.31 1.25
C ASP A 183 -10.44 -4.73 0.93
N PHE A 184 -11.41 -4.05 1.48
CA PHE A 184 -12.81 -4.21 1.11
C PHE A 184 -13.35 -2.88 0.64
N ARG A 185 -13.79 -2.83 -0.61
CA ARG A 185 -14.30 -1.62 -1.23
C ARG A 185 -15.59 -1.86 -1.95
N GLY A 186 -16.40 -0.83 -2.07
CA GLY A 186 -17.66 -0.94 -2.74
C GLY A 186 -18.31 0.41 -3.06
N GLN A 187 -19.52 0.36 -3.59
CA GLN A 187 -20.32 1.53 -3.89
C GLN A 187 -21.68 1.42 -3.17
N PHE A 188 -22.07 2.49 -2.49
CA PHE A 188 -23.43 2.64 -1.97
C PHE A 188 -24.38 3.12 -3.08
N PHE A 189 -23.95 4.18 -3.78
CA PHE A 189 -24.67 4.84 -4.86
C PHE A 189 -23.76 5.01 -6.08
N PRO A 190 -24.28 5.36 -7.27
CA PRO A 190 -23.49 5.43 -8.51
C PRO A 190 -22.21 6.29 -8.47
N ARG A 191 -22.09 7.20 -7.50
CA ARG A 191 -20.93 8.11 -7.38
C ARG A 191 -20.27 8.09 -6.02
N PHE A 192 -20.85 7.36 -5.08
CA PHE A 192 -20.37 7.30 -3.72
C PHE A 192 -19.87 5.89 -3.41
N GLY A 193 -18.59 5.80 -3.15
CA GLY A 193 -17.91 4.58 -2.76
C GLY A 193 -17.38 4.64 -1.35
N TRP A 194 -16.89 3.51 -0.92
CA TRP A 194 -16.22 3.34 0.35
C TRP A 194 -15.06 2.36 0.21
N LEU A 195 -14.07 2.54 1.05
CA LEU A 195 -12.94 1.63 1.22
C LEU A 195 -12.74 1.38 2.71
N PHE A 196 -12.55 0.13 3.07
CA PHE A 196 -12.05 -0.29 4.38
C PHE A 196 -10.84 -1.19 4.15
N ASN A 197 -9.71 -0.85 4.75
CA ASN A 197 -8.45 -1.57 4.66
C ASN A 197 -7.95 -1.94 6.05
N VAL A 198 -7.40 -3.12 6.18
CA VAL A 198 -6.59 -3.55 7.33
C VAL A 198 -5.30 -4.11 6.79
N GLU A 199 -4.18 -3.59 7.25
CA GLU A 199 -2.84 -4.01 6.85
C GLU A 199 -1.98 -4.25 8.10
N ASN A 200 -1.26 -5.35 8.12
CA ASN A 200 -0.37 -5.72 9.21
C ASN A 200 1.06 -5.89 8.66
N PHE A 201 2.01 -5.30 9.37
CA PHE A 201 3.44 -5.41 9.09
C PHE A 201 4.12 -6.14 10.23
N ILE A 202 4.89 -7.16 9.92
CA ILE A 202 5.67 -7.95 10.87
C ILE A 202 7.12 -7.88 10.43
N ILE A 203 7.98 -7.33 11.31
CA ILE A 203 9.40 -7.17 11.02
C ILE A 203 10.17 -8.21 11.79
N CYS A 204 10.94 -9.02 11.07
CA CYS A 204 11.77 -10.07 11.65
C CYS A 204 13.00 -9.47 12.37
N GLY A 205 13.57 -10.20 13.32
CA GLY A 205 14.83 -9.85 14.00
C GLY A 205 14.68 -8.98 15.25
N THR A 206 13.54 -8.34 15.49
CA THR A 206 13.26 -7.66 16.76
C THR A 206 12.07 -8.27 17.48
N ARG A 207 12.19 -8.41 18.82
CA ARG A 207 11.09 -8.90 19.61
C ARG A 207 9.89 -7.94 19.50
N ASN A 208 8.73 -8.47 19.07
CA ASN A 208 7.45 -7.76 19.04
C ASN A 208 7.43 -6.50 18.15
N ASN A 209 8.09 -6.52 16.99
CA ASN A 209 7.97 -5.46 16.00
C ASN A 209 6.81 -5.77 15.06
N TYR A 210 5.67 -5.17 15.34
CA TYR A 210 4.47 -5.30 14.54
C TYR A 210 3.78 -3.94 14.41
N PHE A 211 3.13 -3.72 13.28
CA PHE A 211 2.32 -2.53 13.02
C PHE A 211 1.02 -2.96 12.37
N LEU A 212 -0.07 -2.44 12.88
CA LEU A 212 -1.40 -2.58 12.32
C LEU A 212 -1.84 -1.22 11.81
N GLU A 213 -2.19 -1.15 10.54
CA GLU A 213 -2.81 0.01 9.93
C GLU A 213 -4.25 -0.33 9.53
N ASN A 214 -5.19 0.54 9.86
CA ASN A 214 -6.57 0.46 9.40
C ASN A 214 -6.94 1.78 8.73
N LYS A 215 -7.52 1.71 7.54
CA LYS A 215 -7.96 2.89 6.77
C LYS A 215 -9.44 2.73 6.42
N GLY A 216 -10.24 3.74 6.76
CA GLY A 216 -11.62 3.85 6.33
C GLY A 216 -11.82 5.13 5.53
N VAL A 217 -12.38 5.03 4.31
CA VAL A 217 -12.53 6.16 3.39
C VAL A 217 -13.88 6.13 2.72
N LEU A 218 -14.52 7.30 2.62
CA LEU A 218 -15.62 7.58 1.73
C LEU A 218 -15.09 8.30 0.50
N ALA A 219 -15.60 7.95 -0.67
CA ALA A 219 -15.16 8.48 -1.93
C ALA A 219 -16.34 9.00 -2.76
N TYR A 220 -16.18 10.19 -3.32
CA TYR A 220 -17.06 10.72 -4.35
C TYR A 220 -16.34 10.69 -5.69
N THR A 221 -16.99 10.17 -6.73
CA THR A 221 -16.46 10.14 -8.10
C THR A 221 -17.34 10.98 -9.02
N SER A 222 -16.74 11.86 -9.80
CA SER A 222 -17.44 12.71 -10.78
C SER A 222 -18.12 11.87 -11.85
N LYS A 223 -19.13 12.42 -12.51
CA LYS A 223 -19.91 11.73 -13.57
C LYS A 223 -19.03 11.25 -14.74
N LYS A 224 -17.98 12.00 -15.06
CA LYS A 224 -17.05 11.67 -16.15
C LYS A 224 -15.89 10.79 -15.67
N GLU A 225 -15.86 10.41 -14.39
CA GLU A 225 -14.77 9.65 -13.77
C GLU A 225 -13.37 10.30 -13.93
N THR A 226 -13.34 11.64 -14.06
CA THR A 226 -12.12 12.41 -14.16
C THR A 226 -11.64 12.96 -12.82
N LEU A 227 -12.48 12.92 -11.79
CA LEU A 227 -12.15 13.37 -10.44
C LEU A 227 -12.74 12.42 -9.42
N ARG A 228 -11.92 12.03 -8.46
CA ARG A 228 -12.34 11.33 -7.23
C ARG A 228 -11.85 12.13 -6.04
N ILE A 229 -12.73 12.35 -5.08
CA ILE A 229 -12.44 12.99 -3.80
C ILE A 229 -12.59 11.93 -2.74
N GLU A 230 -11.58 11.77 -1.90
CA GLU A 230 -11.59 10.83 -0.78
C GLU A 230 -11.48 11.58 0.54
N ALA A 231 -12.25 11.15 1.54
CA ALA A 231 -12.14 11.62 2.91
C ALA A 231 -12.38 10.47 3.88
N GLY A 232 -11.61 10.44 4.97
CA GLY A 232 -11.72 9.37 5.94
C GLY A 232 -10.67 9.45 7.04
N TYR A 233 -10.28 8.30 7.53
CA TYR A 233 -9.30 8.17 8.60
C TYR A 233 -8.28 7.06 8.31
N LYS A 234 -7.14 7.14 8.99
CA LYS A 234 -6.16 6.09 9.12
C LYS A 234 -5.78 5.93 10.59
N LEU A 235 -6.01 4.74 11.12
CA LEU A 235 -5.56 4.33 12.44
C LEU A 235 -4.27 3.54 12.29
N CYS A 236 -3.22 3.95 12.98
CA CYS A 236 -1.95 3.24 13.05
C CYS A 236 -1.71 2.80 14.49
N PHE A 237 -1.40 1.52 14.69
CA PHE A 237 -1.08 0.95 15.98
C PHE A 237 0.15 0.05 15.82
N GLY A 238 1.08 0.10 16.79
CA GLY A 238 2.25 -0.77 16.73
C GLY A 238 3.31 -0.44 17.76
N LYS A 239 4.44 -1.13 17.64
CA LYS A 239 5.60 -0.92 18.50
C LYS A 239 6.61 0.00 17.79
N TYR A 240 6.58 1.24 18.17
CA TYR A 240 7.47 2.29 17.72
C TYR A 240 8.76 2.36 18.57
N PRO A 241 9.79 3.14 18.16
CA PRO A 241 11.01 3.31 18.95
C PRO A 241 10.79 3.76 20.40
N ALA A 242 9.86 4.69 20.63
CA ALA A 242 9.51 5.18 21.97
C ALA A 242 8.49 4.29 22.72
N GLY A 243 8.11 3.12 22.17
CA GLY A 243 7.19 2.17 22.79
C GLY A 243 5.92 1.91 21.96
N PRO A 244 4.94 1.18 22.53
CA PRO A 244 3.66 0.97 21.85
C PRO A 244 2.91 2.30 21.71
N GLN A 245 2.45 2.60 20.49
CA GLN A 245 1.71 3.83 20.19
C GLN A 245 0.52 3.53 19.29
N TRP A 246 -0.49 4.41 19.37
CA TRP A 246 -1.58 4.45 18.41
C TRP A 246 -1.79 5.88 17.93
N HIS A 247 -2.16 6.05 16.67
CA HIS A 247 -2.37 7.34 16.04
C HIS A 247 -3.59 7.28 15.14
N LEU A 248 -4.47 8.26 15.28
CA LEU A 248 -5.59 8.46 14.37
C LEU A 248 -5.31 9.68 13.50
N LEU A 249 -5.21 9.47 12.20
CA LEU A 249 -4.87 10.49 11.22
C LEU A 249 -6.07 10.72 10.30
N PRO A 250 -6.44 11.97 10.01
CA PRO A 250 -7.39 12.27 8.94
C PRO A 250 -6.77 11.93 7.58
N VAL A 251 -7.58 11.44 6.66
CA VAL A 251 -7.18 11.15 5.27
C VAL A 251 -8.07 11.97 4.35
N ILE A 252 -7.45 12.75 3.50
CA ILE A 252 -8.11 13.48 2.41
C ILE A 252 -7.25 13.25 1.17
N ASP A 253 -7.89 12.98 0.03
CA ASP A 253 -7.17 12.92 -1.26
C ASP A 253 -8.02 13.44 -2.40
N LEU A 254 -7.32 13.96 -3.40
CA LEU A 254 -7.87 14.37 -4.69
C LEU A 254 -7.15 13.58 -5.78
N ILE A 255 -7.91 12.80 -6.54
CA ILE A 255 -7.35 11.95 -7.58
C ILE A 255 -7.96 12.35 -8.92
N PHE A 256 -7.10 12.70 -9.86
CA PHE A 256 -7.50 13.12 -11.20
C PHE A 256 -7.28 11.96 -12.19
N GLY A 257 -8.33 11.60 -12.90
CA GLY A 257 -8.29 10.59 -13.96
C GLY A 257 -8.17 11.26 -15.34
N ILE A 258 -7.14 10.88 -16.10
CA ILE A 258 -6.88 11.40 -17.46
C ILE A 258 -6.70 10.21 -18.39
N GLY A 259 -7.27 10.31 -19.59
CA GLY A 259 -7.29 9.20 -20.57
C GLY A 259 -8.51 8.29 -20.40
N ARG A 260 -8.74 7.45 -21.40
CA ARG A 260 -9.83 6.47 -21.44
C ARG A 260 -9.31 5.07 -21.24
#